data_086a52042ea4acd2fc5b1843b398b0a9
#
_entry.id   086a52042ea4acd2fc5b1843b398b0a9
#
_cell.length_a   1.000
_cell.length_b   1.000
_cell.length_c   1.000
_cell.angle_alpha   90.00
_cell.angle_beta   90.00
_cell.angle_gamma   90.00
#
_symmetry.space_group_name_H-M   'P 1'
#
loop_
_entity.id
_entity.type
_entity.pdbx_description
1 polymer ?
#
loop_
_entity_poly.entity_id
_entity_poly.type
_entity_poly.pdbx_seq_one_letter_code
_entity_poly.pdbx_strand_id
1 'polypeptide(L)'
;MNLRLKRGSVVTVGPHARWDDEAILANARALQYLGNAGESRTLLEGKHVAILFKAGSSGDADLFLSAARGLGAQVAEIRTELWPTSPREEIHRMAALLGRLYAAVECQRMYRSIVQIIAAAASIPVYDHIASPDHPTAKIVALLEGDAPPDEKRRLVLQAVLLGTIA
;
A
#
# COMPACT_ATOMS: atom_id res chain seq x y z
N MET A 1 19.79 3.99 -16.77
CA MET A 1 19.69 2.59 -16.32
C MET A 1 18.22 2.23 -16.21
N ASN A 2 17.73 1.36 -17.09
CA ASN A 2 16.30 0.96 -17.03
C ASN A 2 16.09 0.05 -15.82
N LEU A 3 15.52 0.59 -14.76
CA LEU A 3 15.08 -0.16 -13.60
C LEU A 3 13.92 -1.05 -14.05
N ARG A 4 14.16 -2.33 -14.27
CA ARG A 4 13.09 -3.30 -14.50
C ARG A 4 12.43 -3.60 -13.15
N LEU A 5 11.44 -2.81 -12.80
CA LEU A 5 10.55 -3.13 -11.69
C LEU A 5 9.80 -4.41 -12.03
N LYS A 6 9.89 -5.42 -11.18
CA LYS A 6 9.10 -6.64 -11.33
C LYS A 6 7.66 -6.31 -10.95
N ARG A 7 6.74 -6.39 -11.91
CA ARG A 7 5.30 -6.42 -11.60
C ARG A 7 4.99 -7.75 -10.92
N GLY A 8 4.79 -7.70 -9.61
CA GLY A 8 4.18 -8.81 -8.91
C GLY A 8 2.68 -8.84 -9.22
N SER A 9 2.13 -9.99 -9.52
CA SER A 9 0.69 -10.17 -9.56
C SER A 9 0.14 -9.90 -8.16
N VAL A 10 -0.36 -8.68 -7.93
CA VAL A 10 -1.07 -8.38 -6.70
C VAL A 10 -2.44 -8.94 -6.82
N VAL A 11 -2.61 -10.02 -6.15
CA VAL A 11 -3.92 -10.57 -5.86
C VAL A 11 -4.52 -9.75 -4.72
N THR A 12 -5.64 -9.15 -5.01
CA THR A 12 -6.65 -8.58 -4.13
C THR A 12 -6.52 -9.03 -2.68
N VAL A 13 -6.56 -8.07 -1.79
CA VAL A 13 -6.59 -8.22 -0.35
C VAL A 13 -7.66 -9.23 0.10
N GLY A 14 -7.20 -10.25 0.75
CA GLY A 14 -8.00 -11.25 1.45
C GLY A 14 -7.06 -12.06 2.32
N PRO A 15 -7.57 -12.90 3.23
CA PRO A 15 -6.73 -13.77 4.08
C PRO A 15 -5.83 -14.72 3.28
N HIS A 16 -6.00 -14.77 1.97
CA HIS A 16 -5.25 -15.59 1.03
C HIS A 16 -4.44 -14.79 0.00
N ALA A 17 -4.27 -13.47 0.19
CA ALA A 17 -3.41 -12.68 -0.67
C ALA A 17 -2.00 -13.27 -0.66
N ARG A 18 -1.55 -13.71 -1.81
CA ARG A 18 -0.17 -14.18 -1.99
C ARG A 18 0.68 -12.99 -2.37
N TRP A 19 1.60 -12.66 -1.49
CA TRP A 19 2.61 -11.64 -1.76
C TRP A 19 3.80 -12.30 -2.45
N ASP A 20 4.25 -11.73 -3.54
CA ASP A 20 5.49 -12.13 -4.18
C ASP A 20 6.67 -11.51 -3.40
N ASP A 21 7.09 -12.19 -2.35
CA ASP A 21 8.16 -11.74 -1.45
C ASP A 21 9.47 -11.50 -2.22
N GLU A 22 9.76 -12.29 -3.25
CA GLU A 22 10.96 -12.16 -4.06
C GLU A 22 10.92 -10.88 -4.91
N ALA A 23 9.79 -10.61 -5.57
CA ALA A 23 9.61 -9.39 -6.34
C ALA A 23 9.64 -8.14 -5.45
N ILE A 24 9.00 -8.19 -4.28
CA ILE A 24 9.01 -7.09 -3.31
C ILE A 24 10.45 -6.83 -2.83
N LEU A 25 11.19 -7.88 -2.46
CA LEU A 25 12.57 -7.75 -2.01
C LEU A 25 13.48 -7.16 -3.11
N ALA A 26 13.32 -7.62 -4.35
CA ALA A 26 14.08 -7.10 -5.48
C ALA A 26 13.80 -5.61 -5.71
N ASN A 27 12.53 -5.19 -5.67
CA ASN A 27 12.14 -3.80 -5.79
C ASN A 27 12.66 -2.95 -4.62
N ALA A 28 12.60 -3.47 -3.39
CA ALA A 28 13.11 -2.76 -2.21
C ALA A 28 14.63 -2.53 -2.27
N ARG A 29 15.39 -3.53 -2.73
CA ARG A 29 16.86 -3.38 -2.95
C ARG A 29 17.15 -2.35 -4.05
N ALA A 30 16.38 -2.36 -5.12
CA ALA A 30 16.52 -1.38 -6.18
C ALA A 30 16.24 0.05 -5.69
N LEU A 31 15.20 0.24 -4.87
CA LEU A 31 14.90 1.52 -4.22
C LEU A 31 15.99 1.96 -3.25
N GLN A 32 16.57 1.05 -2.49
CA GLN A 32 17.68 1.32 -1.59
C GLN A 32 18.89 1.88 -2.36
N TYR A 33 19.17 1.33 -3.53
CA TYR A 33 20.22 1.82 -4.42
C TYR A 33 19.89 3.22 -5.00
N LEU A 34 18.64 3.42 -5.46
CA LEU A 34 18.16 4.71 -6.01
C LEU A 34 18.06 5.81 -4.95
N GLY A 35 17.69 5.44 -3.71
CA GLY A 35 17.59 6.39 -2.61
C GLY A 35 18.90 7.12 -2.34
N ASN A 36 20.02 6.43 -2.55
CA ASN A 36 21.36 7.01 -2.48
C ASN A 36 21.63 8.00 -3.64
N ALA A 37 20.87 7.93 -4.73
CA ALA A 37 21.02 8.80 -5.90
C ALA A 37 19.93 9.90 -5.99
N GLY A 38 18.92 9.89 -5.09
CA GLY A 38 17.83 10.89 -5.07
C GLY A 38 16.75 10.73 -6.16
N GLU A 39 16.78 9.67 -6.94
CA GLU A 39 15.92 9.47 -8.13
C GLU A 39 14.56 8.80 -7.84
N SER A 40 14.27 8.40 -6.60
CA SER A 40 13.05 7.64 -6.27
C SER A 40 11.77 8.48 -6.21
N ARG A 41 11.89 9.82 -6.12
CA ARG A 41 10.78 10.73 -5.76
C ARG A 41 9.72 10.92 -6.85
N THR A 42 9.91 10.42 -8.05
CA THR A 42 9.02 10.64 -9.20
C THR A 42 8.42 9.34 -9.75
N LEU A 43 8.71 8.21 -9.11
CA LEU A 43 8.31 6.89 -9.63
C LEU A 43 6.79 6.67 -9.65
N LEU A 44 6.05 7.37 -8.79
CA LEU A 44 4.58 7.39 -8.74
C LEU A 44 4.02 8.79 -8.95
N GLU A 45 4.74 9.67 -9.62
CA GLU A 45 4.24 11.01 -9.98
C GLU A 45 2.96 10.89 -10.82
N GLY A 46 1.95 11.69 -10.48
CA GLY A 46 0.64 11.64 -11.11
C GLY A 46 -0.27 10.51 -10.64
N LYS A 47 0.19 9.62 -9.77
CA LYS A 47 -0.68 8.60 -9.13
C LYS A 47 -1.34 9.16 -7.89
N HIS A 48 -2.62 8.85 -7.75
CA HIS A 48 -3.43 9.17 -6.56
C HIS A 48 -3.69 7.91 -5.75
N VAL A 49 -3.42 7.95 -4.46
CA VAL A 49 -3.65 6.83 -3.52
C VAL A 49 -4.56 7.33 -2.41
N ALA A 50 -5.50 6.52 -1.98
CA ALA A 50 -6.34 6.84 -0.83
C ALA A 50 -5.92 6.01 0.39
N ILE A 51 -6.04 6.61 1.58
CA ILE A 51 -6.03 5.91 2.84
C ILE A 51 -7.38 6.10 3.51
N LEU A 52 -8.08 5.01 3.79
CA LEU A 52 -9.34 4.99 4.52
C LEU A 52 -9.07 4.69 5.99
N PHE A 53 -9.65 5.47 6.88
CA PHE A 53 -9.56 5.23 8.31
C PHE A 53 -10.87 5.53 9.02
N LYS A 54 -11.15 4.82 10.11
CA LYS A 54 -12.36 4.96 10.89
C LYS A 54 -12.23 5.99 12.02
N ALA A 55 -11.12 5.98 12.72
CA ALA A 55 -10.84 6.92 13.80
C ALA A 55 -9.34 7.00 14.09
N GLY A 56 -8.83 8.22 14.21
CA GLY A 56 -7.46 8.52 14.62
C GLY A 56 -6.38 8.09 13.62
N SER A 57 -5.32 8.85 13.51
CA SER A 57 -4.11 8.40 12.83
C SER A 57 -3.34 7.42 13.72
N SER A 58 -2.61 6.49 13.10
CA SER A 58 -1.68 5.61 13.80
C SER A 58 -0.30 5.75 13.17
N GLY A 59 0.76 5.37 13.89
CA GLY A 59 2.11 5.36 13.35
C GLY A 59 2.22 4.54 12.05
N ASP A 60 1.40 3.49 11.92
CA ASP A 60 1.33 2.67 10.70
C ASP A 60 0.76 3.47 9.52
N ALA A 61 -0.27 4.31 9.75
CA ALA A 61 -0.79 5.20 8.73
C ALA A 61 0.27 6.21 8.26
N ASP A 62 1.00 6.81 9.21
CA ASP A 62 2.06 7.77 8.89
C ASP A 62 3.18 7.13 8.09
N LEU A 63 3.52 5.89 8.39
CA LEU A 63 4.53 5.13 7.66
C LEU A 63 4.09 4.85 6.21
N PHE A 64 2.83 4.46 6.00
CA PHE A 64 2.27 4.29 4.66
C PHE A 64 2.24 5.60 3.88
N LEU A 65 1.78 6.69 4.51
CA LEU A 65 1.76 8.04 3.92
C LEU A 65 3.17 8.48 3.49
N SER A 66 4.16 8.28 4.37
CA SER A 66 5.56 8.59 4.08
C SER A 66 6.09 7.76 2.91
N ALA A 67 5.75 6.48 2.83
CA ALA A 67 6.17 5.61 1.74
C ALA A 67 5.60 6.07 0.39
N ALA A 68 4.29 6.33 0.32
CA ALA A 68 3.63 6.74 -0.92
C ALA A 68 4.10 8.13 -1.39
N ARG A 69 4.15 9.10 -0.49
CA ARG A 69 4.63 10.46 -0.78
C ARG A 69 6.10 10.48 -1.19
N GLY A 70 6.92 9.62 -0.59
CA GLY A 70 8.33 9.46 -0.94
C GLY A 70 8.57 8.99 -2.37
N LEU A 71 7.58 8.36 -3.00
CA LEU A 71 7.59 7.98 -4.42
C LEU A 71 6.93 9.03 -5.34
N GLY A 72 6.44 10.14 -4.81
CA GLY A 72 5.77 11.18 -5.57
C GLY A 72 4.27 11.02 -5.75
N ALA A 73 3.65 10.02 -5.12
CA ALA A 73 2.20 9.85 -5.15
C ALA A 73 1.48 10.95 -4.35
N GLN A 74 0.32 11.36 -4.84
CA GLN A 74 -0.60 12.19 -4.07
C GLN A 74 -1.47 11.28 -3.19
N VAL A 75 -1.60 11.60 -1.91
CA VAL A 75 -2.36 10.77 -0.97
C VAL A 75 -3.52 11.54 -0.37
N ALA A 76 -4.71 10.99 -0.53
CA ALA A 76 -5.94 11.46 0.09
C ALA A 76 -6.24 10.66 1.36
N GLU A 77 -6.44 11.36 2.47
CA GLU A 77 -6.84 10.79 3.75
C GLU A 77 -8.36 10.90 3.88
N ILE A 78 -9.04 9.76 3.92
CA ILE A 78 -10.50 9.70 3.90
C ILE A 78 -11.01 9.03 5.17
N ARG A 79 -11.72 9.79 5.99
CA ARG A 79 -12.43 9.23 7.13
C ARG A 79 -13.72 8.56 6.66
N THR A 80 -13.98 7.35 7.13
CA THR A 80 -15.19 6.60 6.81
C THR A 80 -15.91 6.16 8.06
N GLU A 81 -17.27 6.16 7.99
CA GLU A 81 -18.15 5.71 9.05
C GLU A 81 -18.82 4.35 8.69
N LEU A 82 -18.22 3.58 7.81
CA LEU A 82 -18.73 2.25 7.44
C LEU A 82 -18.59 1.25 8.59
N TRP A 83 -19.67 0.53 8.84
CA TRP A 83 -19.79 -0.51 9.85
C TRP A 83 -20.16 -1.86 9.20
N PRO A 84 -19.95 -3.00 9.86
CA PRO A 84 -20.41 -4.30 9.37
C PRO A 84 -21.93 -4.35 9.12
N THR A 85 -22.68 -3.48 9.81
CA THR A 85 -24.12 -3.31 9.65
C THR A 85 -24.52 -2.30 8.57
N SER A 86 -23.57 -1.59 7.97
CA SER A 86 -23.85 -0.68 6.86
C SER A 86 -24.43 -1.43 5.67
N PRO A 87 -25.36 -0.82 4.92
CA PRO A 87 -25.92 -1.44 3.73
C PRO A 87 -24.83 -1.84 2.75
N ARG A 88 -24.86 -3.07 2.27
CA ARG A 88 -23.86 -3.61 1.35
C ARG A 88 -23.74 -2.76 0.08
N GLU A 89 -24.84 -2.23 -0.39
CA GLU A 89 -24.91 -1.36 -1.56
C GLU A 89 -24.14 -0.03 -1.34
N GLU A 90 -24.16 0.50 -0.14
CA GLU A 90 -23.39 1.70 0.22
C GLU A 90 -21.88 1.42 0.14
N ILE A 91 -21.44 0.28 0.66
CA ILE A 91 -20.05 -0.14 0.61
C ILE A 91 -19.60 -0.35 -0.85
N HIS A 92 -20.45 -0.99 -1.66
CA HIS A 92 -20.17 -1.19 -3.09
C HIS A 92 -20.08 0.13 -3.85
N ARG A 93 -20.95 1.08 -3.57
CA ARG A 93 -20.94 2.41 -4.20
C ARG A 93 -19.68 3.18 -3.86
N MET A 94 -19.26 3.14 -2.59
CA MET A 94 -17.99 3.72 -2.17
C MET A 94 -16.81 3.05 -2.88
N ALA A 95 -16.76 1.72 -2.93
CA ALA A 95 -15.71 0.96 -3.57
C ALA A 95 -15.58 1.31 -5.07
N ALA A 96 -16.70 1.41 -5.78
CA ALA A 96 -16.72 1.80 -7.19
C ALA A 96 -16.19 3.23 -7.40
N LEU A 97 -16.51 4.15 -6.51
CA LEU A 97 -16.01 5.52 -6.54
C LEU A 97 -14.49 5.54 -6.30
N LEU A 98 -14.00 4.80 -5.31
CA LEU A 98 -12.57 4.69 -5.02
C LEU A 98 -11.81 4.14 -6.22
N GLY A 99 -12.34 3.09 -6.88
CA GLY A 99 -11.73 2.50 -8.07
C GLY A 99 -11.64 3.43 -9.28
N ARG A 100 -12.49 4.47 -9.32
CA ARG A 100 -12.47 5.48 -10.39
C ARG A 100 -11.50 6.63 -10.11
N LEU A 101 -11.24 6.93 -8.85
CA LEU A 101 -10.50 8.12 -8.43
C LEU A 101 -9.04 7.82 -8.05
N TYR A 102 -8.76 6.58 -7.62
CA TYR A 102 -7.46 6.23 -7.05
C TYR A 102 -6.82 5.04 -7.77
N ALA A 103 -5.50 4.99 -7.74
CA ALA A 103 -4.71 3.87 -8.23
C ALA A 103 -4.60 2.72 -7.22
N ALA A 104 -4.74 3.02 -5.94
CA ALA A 104 -4.78 2.05 -4.85
C ALA A 104 -5.45 2.64 -3.61
N VAL A 105 -5.88 1.78 -2.71
CA VAL A 105 -6.50 2.14 -1.42
C VAL A 105 -5.86 1.36 -0.29
N GLU A 106 -5.46 2.05 0.77
CA GLU A 106 -5.07 1.45 2.06
C GLU A 106 -6.23 1.57 3.05
N CYS A 107 -6.58 0.49 3.72
CA CYS A 107 -7.62 0.43 4.75
C CYS A 107 -6.97 0.33 6.13
N GLN A 108 -7.10 1.38 6.95
CA GLN A 108 -6.55 1.44 8.30
C GLN A 108 -7.61 1.14 9.35
N ARG A 109 -7.39 0.10 10.16
CA ARG A 109 -8.26 -0.27 11.29
C ARG A 109 -9.74 -0.42 10.92
N MET A 110 -10.01 -0.85 9.72
CA MET A 110 -11.35 -1.15 9.26
C MET A 110 -11.74 -2.60 9.57
N TYR A 111 -13.03 -2.85 9.63
CA TYR A 111 -13.54 -4.21 9.76
C TYR A 111 -13.16 -5.03 8.51
N ARG A 112 -12.62 -6.20 8.73
CA ARG A 112 -12.17 -7.10 7.66
C ARG A 112 -13.27 -7.41 6.63
N SER A 113 -14.53 -7.58 7.09
CA SER A 113 -15.67 -7.81 6.22
C SER A 113 -15.91 -6.66 5.25
N ILE A 114 -15.71 -5.41 5.69
CA ILE A 114 -15.82 -4.22 4.85
C ILE A 114 -14.68 -4.15 3.85
N VAL A 115 -13.45 -4.37 4.32
CA VAL A 115 -12.25 -4.38 3.45
C VAL A 115 -12.40 -5.42 2.33
N GLN A 116 -12.94 -6.59 2.63
CA GLN A 116 -13.19 -7.63 1.63
C GLN A 116 -14.20 -7.20 0.55
N ILE A 117 -15.28 -6.51 0.95
CA ILE A 117 -16.25 -5.98 -0.01
C ILE A 117 -15.63 -4.90 -0.88
N ILE A 118 -14.88 -3.97 -0.29
CA ILE A 118 -14.18 -2.91 -1.02
C ILE A 118 -13.20 -3.54 -2.02
N ALA A 119 -12.39 -4.49 -1.58
CA ALA A 119 -11.40 -5.16 -2.42
C ALA A 119 -12.03 -5.88 -3.61
N ALA A 120 -13.19 -6.53 -3.42
CA ALA A 120 -13.91 -7.21 -4.48
C ALA A 120 -14.56 -6.26 -5.50
N ALA A 121 -14.93 -5.05 -5.08
CA ALA A 121 -15.74 -4.13 -5.90
C ALA A 121 -14.94 -2.96 -6.50
N ALA A 122 -13.77 -2.59 -5.93
CA ALA A 122 -13.03 -1.41 -6.36
C ALA A 122 -12.22 -1.61 -7.67
N SER A 123 -11.90 -2.85 -8.04
CA SER A 123 -11.07 -3.18 -9.24
C SER A 123 -9.68 -2.53 -9.27
N ILE A 124 -9.17 -2.14 -8.12
CA ILE A 124 -7.84 -1.60 -7.89
C ILE A 124 -7.19 -2.31 -6.70
N PRO A 125 -5.87 -2.23 -6.52
CA PRO A 125 -5.22 -2.73 -5.33
C PRO A 125 -5.82 -2.11 -4.06
N VAL A 126 -6.22 -2.96 -3.13
CA VAL A 126 -6.72 -2.58 -1.79
C VAL A 126 -5.86 -3.28 -0.77
N TYR A 127 -5.21 -2.52 0.09
CA TYR A 127 -4.37 -3.04 1.16
C TYR A 127 -5.13 -3.00 2.49
N ASP A 128 -4.94 -4.02 3.31
CA ASP A 128 -5.55 -4.13 4.64
C ASP A 128 -4.45 -3.98 5.69
N HIS A 129 -4.30 -2.76 6.22
CA HIS A 129 -3.35 -2.44 7.28
C HIS A 129 -1.90 -2.88 6.92
N ILE A 130 -1.48 -2.57 5.70
CA ILE A 130 -0.22 -3.09 5.13
C ILE A 130 1.03 -2.64 5.89
N ALA A 131 0.98 -1.50 6.55
CA ALA A 131 2.11 -0.99 7.34
C ALA A 131 2.21 -1.60 8.74
N SER A 132 1.20 -2.38 9.16
CA SER A 132 1.24 -3.09 10.45
C SER A 132 2.48 -3.98 10.57
N PRO A 133 3.09 -4.06 11.76
CA PRO A 133 4.19 -4.99 12.01
C PRO A 133 3.78 -6.46 11.87
N ASP A 134 2.49 -6.76 12.03
CA ASP A 134 1.93 -8.12 11.90
C ASP A 134 1.57 -8.48 10.45
N HIS A 135 1.66 -7.54 9.52
CA HIS A 135 1.35 -7.81 8.12
C HIS A 135 2.39 -8.77 7.50
N PRO A 136 1.99 -9.72 6.63
CA PRO A 136 2.90 -10.71 6.03
C PRO A 136 4.14 -10.12 5.36
N THR A 137 4.06 -8.91 4.79
CA THR A 137 5.20 -8.24 4.16
C THR A 137 6.22 -7.68 5.16
N ALA A 138 5.89 -7.63 6.46
CA ALA A 138 6.82 -7.11 7.48
C ALA A 138 8.09 -7.97 7.61
N LYS A 139 7.99 -9.27 7.39
CA LYS A 139 9.13 -10.19 7.43
C LYS A 139 10.23 -9.86 6.42
N ILE A 140 9.88 -9.18 5.31
CA ILE A 140 10.82 -8.83 4.23
C ILE A 140 11.86 -7.82 4.72
N VAL A 141 11.52 -7.03 5.73
CA VAL A 141 12.46 -6.06 6.36
C VAL A 141 13.75 -6.74 6.82
N ALA A 142 13.65 -7.94 7.40
CA ALA A 142 14.81 -8.69 7.89
C ALA A 142 15.74 -9.19 6.77
N LEU A 143 15.26 -9.21 5.53
CA LEU A 143 16.01 -9.65 4.35
C LEU A 143 16.73 -8.49 3.64
N LEU A 144 16.46 -7.24 4.06
CA LEU A 144 17.15 -6.05 3.54
C LEU A 144 18.48 -5.84 4.30
N GLU A 145 19.55 -5.81 3.55
CA GLU A 145 20.90 -5.57 4.06
C GLU A 145 21.12 -4.08 4.40
N GLY A 146 22.25 -3.80 5.07
CA GLY A 146 22.65 -2.45 5.46
C GLY A 146 22.17 -2.02 6.84
N ASP A 147 22.69 -0.87 7.31
CA ASP A 147 22.51 -0.36 8.67
C ASP A 147 21.32 0.63 8.81
N ALA A 148 20.46 0.71 7.78
CA ALA A 148 19.28 1.59 7.85
C ALA A 148 18.36 1.19 9.00
N PRO A 149 17.75 2.18 9.70
CA PRO A 149 16.79 1.92 10.77
C PRO A 149 15.62 1.02 10.31
N PRO A 150 15.01 0.23 11.20
CA PRO A 150 13.90 -0.66 10.86
C PRO A 150 12.73 0.04 10.16
N ASP A 151 12.37 1.25 10.58
CA ASP A 151 11.29 2.02 9.95
C ASP A 151 11.62 2.46 8.53
N GLU A 152 12.87 2.79 8.26
CA GLU A 152 13.32 3.11 6.92
C GLU A 152 13.30 1.88 6.01
N LYS A 153 13.76 0.73 6.50
CA LYS A 153 13.64 -0.54 5.78
C LYS A 153 12.18 -0.92 5.54
N ARG A 154 11.31 -0.70 6.54
CA ARG A 154 9.87 -0.93 6.39
C ARG A 154 9.26 -0.03 5.33
N ARG A 155 9.62 1.25 5.32
CA ARG A 155 9.20 2.20 4.29
C ARG A 155 9.61 1.75 2.89
N LEU A 156 10.83 1.26 2.70
CA LEU A 156 11.29 0.71 1.42
C LEU A 156 10.47 -0.50 0.97
N VAL A 157 10.10 -1.39 1.89
CA VAL A 157 9.21 -2.54 1.59
C VAL A 157 7.83 -2.06 1.13
N LEU A 158 7.23 -1.08 1.81
CA LEU A 158 5.95 -0.50 1.41
C LEU A 158 6.04 0.17 0.03
N GLN A 159 7.11 0.91 -0.22
CA GLN A 159 7.39 1.51 -1.53
C GLN A 159 7.52 0.44 -2.62
N ALA A 160 8.22 -0.67 -2.32
CA ALA A 160 8.35 -1.78 -3.25
C ALA A 160 7.01 -2.44 -3.58
N VAL A 161 6.12 -2.56 -2.61
CA VAL A 161 4.76 -3.05 -2.83
C VAL A 161 3.99 -2.10 -3.74
N LEU A 162 3.98 -0.79 -3.43
CA LEU A 162 3.29 0.21 -4.24
C LEU A 162 3.79 0.19 -5.69
N LEU A 163 5.09 0.14 -5.91
CA LEU A 163 5.66 0.07 -7.27
C LEU A 163 5.26 -1.22 -8.00
N GLY A 164 5.27 -2.35 -7.31
CA GLY A 164 4.88 -3.63 -7.90
C GLY A 164 3.40 -3.70 -8.28
N THR A 165 2.56 -2.84 -7.70
CA THR A 165 1.09 -2.90 -7.86
C THR A 165 0.51 -1.81 -8.74
N ILE A 166 1.06 -0.60 -8.71
CA ILE A 166 0.44 0.57 -9.34
C ILE A 166 1.36 1.38 -10.27
N ALA A 167 2.63 0.99 -10.39
CA ALA A 167 3.56 1.66 -11.32
C ALA A 167 3.29 1.32 -12.78
#